data_d06787188c5ec90f62f05ae4f92baa9f
#
_entry.id   d06787188c5ec90f62f05ae4f92baa9f
#
_cell.length_a   1.000
_cell.length_b   1.000
_cell.length_c   1.000
_cell.angle_alpha   90.00
_cell.angle_beta   90.00
_cell.angle_gamma   90.00
#
_symmetry.space_group_name_H-M   'P 1'
#
loop_
_entity.id
_entity.type
_entity.pdbx_description
1 polymer ?
#
loop_
_entity_poly.entity_id
_entity_poly.type
_entity_poly.pdbx_seq_one_letter_code
_entity_poly.pdbx_strand_id
1 'polypeptide(L)'
;MPRILASASWLKDVMLALLMLASFGLAQAQDSYPNKPIRMIVPLAAGSAVDGAARLLTAKMAQNMGQPIVIENLAGSSGLIGADRIAKAAPDGYTIGGVNDSILTMLPHIYSNI
;
A
#
# COMPACT_ATOMS: atom_id res chain seq x y z
N MET A 1 -60.30 -27.51 24.16
CA MET A 1 -59.35 -26.37 24.04
C MET A 1 -57.97 -26.93 23.74
N PRO A 2 -57.49 -26.86 22.49
CA PRO A 2 -56.12 -27.31 22.19
C PRO A 2 -55.10 -26.24 22.58
N ARG A 3 -54.13 -26.68 23.35
CA ARG A 3 -52.97 -25.89 23.79
C ARG A 3 -52.10 -25.53 22.57
N ILE A 4 -52.14 -24.27 22.17
CA ILE A 4 -51.17 -23.68 21.22
C ILE A 4 -49.89 -23.39 22.02
N LEU A 5 -49.13 -24.45 22.31
CA LEU A 5 -47.74 -24.35 22.69
C LEU A 5 -46.90 -24.76 21.46
N ALA A 6 -47.16 -24.11 20.32
CA ALA A 6 -46.28 -24.23 19.18
C ALA A 6 -45.02 -23.45 19.50
N SER A 7 -44.12 -24.19 20.06
CA SER A 7 -42.67 -24.07 20.11
C SER A 7 -42.05 -22.78 19.56
N ALA A 8 -41.49 -21.99 20.47
CA ALA A 8 -40.58 -20.89 20.16
C ALA A 8 -39.26 -21.36 19.51
N SER A 9 -39.21 -22.61 19.05
CA SER A 9 -38.04 -23.20 18.40
C SER A 9 -37.78 -22.56 17.02
N TRP A 10 -38.85 -22.37 16.24
CA TRP A 10 -38.71 -21.73 14.92
C TRP A 10 -38.20 -20.28 14.99
N LEU A 11 -38.50 -19.55 16.05
CA LEU A 11 -37.97 -18.21 16.30
C LEU A 11 -36.45 -18.23 16.53
N LYS A 12 -35.93 -19.25 17.20
CA LYS A 12 -34.51 -19.44 17.41
C LYS A 12 -33.80 -19.78 16.09
N ASP A 13 -34.42 -20.61 15.26
CA ASP A 13 -33.87 -21.03 13.96
C ASP A 13 -33.88 -19.85 12.99
N VAL A 14 -34.94 -19.04 12.98
CA VAL A 14 -35.00 -17.80 12.18
C VAL A 14 -33.97 -16.77 12.66
N MET A 15 -33.80 -16.60 13.97
CA MET A 15 -32.77 -15.70 14.52
C MET A 15 -31.36 -16.18 14.19
N LEU A 16 -31.11 -17.48 14.25
CA LEU A 16 -29.80 -18.06 13.89
C LEU A 16 -29.52 -17.88 12.41
N ALA A 17 -30.52 -18.09 11.54
CA ALA A 17 -30.40 -17.85 10.11
C ALA A 17 -30.13 -16.36 9.78
N LEU A 18 -30.80 -15.44 10.44
CA LEU A 18 -30.57 -14.00 10.30
C LEU A 18 -29.17 -13.57 10.79
N LEU A 19 -28.68 -14.17 11.89
CA LEU A 19 -27.30 -13.93 12.35
C LEU A 19 -26.26 -14.46 11.35
N MET A 20 -26.50 -15.63 10.77
CA MET A 20 -25.64 -16.20 9.75
C MET A 20 -25.63 -15.35 8.46
N LEU A 21 -26.79 -14.84 8.02
CA LEU A 21 -26.85 -13.91 6.88
C LEU A 21 -26.16 -12.58 7.15
N ALA A 22 -26.25 -12.05 8.37
CA ALA A 22 -25.57 -10.83 8.76
C ALA A 22 -24.05 -10.97 8.77
N SER A 23 -23.53 -12.18 9.03
CA SER A 23 -22.09 -12.46 9.00
C SER A 23 -21.51 -12.48 7.59
N PHE A 24 -22.29 -12.77 6.56
CA PHE A 24 -21.84 -12.74 5.16
C PHE A 24 -21.74 -11.33 4.57
N GLY A 25 -22.41 -10.34 5.19
CA GLY A 25 -22.39 -8.95 4.71
C GLY A 25 -21.14 -8.16 5.07
N LEU A 26 -20.22 -8.69 5.87
CA LEU A 26 -18.98 -8.05 6.29
C LEU A 26 -17.74 -8.53 5.52
N ALA A 27 -17.92 -9.27 4.42
CA ALA A 27 -16.85 -9.41 3.43
C ALA A 27 -16.65 -8.03 2.79
N GLN A 28 -15.90 -7.17 3.48
CA GLN A 28 -15.41 -5.88 3.00
C GLN A 28 -14.83 -6.13 1.61
N ALA A 29 -15.35 -5.41 0.63
CA ALA A 29 -14.64 -5.25 -0.63
C ALA A 29 -13.25 -4.75 -0.27
N GLN A 30 -12.27 -5.65 -0.27
CA GLN A 30 -10.87 -5.29 -0.12
C GLN A 30 -10.58 -4.38 -1.30
N ASP A 31 -10.45 -3.07 -1.03
CA ASP A 31 -10.09 -2.11 -2.07
C ASP A 31 -8.88 -2.67 -2.81
N SER A 32 -9.06 -2.96 -4.10
CA SER A 32 -8.02 -3.59 -4.90
C SER A 32 -6.80 -2.64 -4.92
N TYR A 33 -5.70 -3.08 -4.32
CA TYR A 33 -4.44 -2.33 -4.38
C TYR A 33 -3.78 -2.53 -5.76
N PRO A 34 -3.29 -1.44 -6.38
CA PRO A 34 -3.44 -0.04 -6.03
C PRO A 34 -4.76 0.56 -6.55
N ASN A 35 -5.46 1.35 -5.73
CA ASN A 35 -6.68 2.08 -6.12
C ASN A 35 -6.47 3.59 -6.33
N LYS A 36 -5.24 4.07 -6.13
CA LYS A 36 -4.81 5.46 -6.32
C LYS A 36 -3.36 5.51 -6.83
N PRO A 37 -2.89 6.65 -7.33
CA PRO A 37 -1.51 6.80 -7.79
C PRO A 37 -0.49 6.44 -6.71
N ILE A 38 0.59 5.77 -7.14
CA ILE A 38 1.74 5.45 -6.29
C ILE A 38 2.79 6.54 -6.49
N ARG A 39 3.48 6.96 -5.44
CA ARG A 39 4.60 7.88 -5.48
C ARG A 39 5.91 7.11 -5.37
N MET A 40 6.84 7.35 -6.31
CA MET A 40 8.20 6.84 -6.23
C MET A 40 9.16 7.99 -5.93
N ILE A 41 9.81 7.94 -4.77
CA ILE A 41 10.85 8.89 -4.41
C ILE A 41 12.19 8.39 -4.93
N VAL A 42 12.86 9.23 -5.73
CA VAL A 42 14.22 9.00 -6.23
C VAL A 42 15.14 10.00 -5.53
N PRO A 43 16.03 9.56 -4.61
CA PRO A 43 16.90 10.45 -3.84
C PRO A 43 18.11 10.95 -4.65
N LEU A 44 17.94 11.14 -5.95
CA LEU A 44 18.96 11.56 -6.91
C LEU A 44 18.37 12.60 -7.87
N ALA A 45 19.26 13.35 -8.54
CA ALA A 45 18.84 14.38 -9.46
C ALA A 45 18.05 13.80 -10.64
N ALA A 46 17.06 14.57 -11.11
CA ALA A 46 16.38 14.27 -12.35
C ALA A 46 17.36 14.20 -13.51
N GLY A 47 17.18 13.22 -14.40
CA GLY A 47 18.13 12.94 -15.51
C GLY A 47 19.33 12.09 -15.12
N SER A 48 19.48 11.68 -13.85
CA SER A 48 20.48 10.68 -13.45
C SER A 48 20.18 9.31 -14.06
N ALA A 49 21.17 8.41 -14.07
CA ALA A 49 20.96 7.04 -14.55
C ALA A 49 19.85 6.31 -13.78
N VAL A 50 19.75 6.53 -12.48
CA VAL A 50 18.70 5.96 -11.62
C VAL A 50 17.33 6.55 -11.97
N ASP A 51 17.24 7.85 -12.21
CA ASP A 51 16.00 8.49 -12.64
C ASP A 51 15.52 7.94 -13.99
N GLY A 52 16.44 7.80 -14.95
CA GLY A 52 16.14 7.21 -16.25
C GLY A 52 15.62 5.77 -16.15
N ALA A 53 16.29 4.94 -15.35
CA ALA A 53 15.86 3.56 -15.09
C ALA A 53 14.49 3.52 -14.37
N ALA A 54 14.30 4.38 -13.36
CA ALA A 54 13.03 4.49 -12.64
C ALA A 54 11.89 4.85 -13.58
N ARG A 55 12.07 5.79 -14.50
CA ARG A 55 11.02 6.19 -15.46
C ARG A 55 10.63 5.06 -16.41
N LEU A 56 11.60 4.30 -16.91
CA LEU A 56 11.33 3.14 -17.76
C LEU A 56 10.57 2.05 -17.00
N LEU A 57 11.02 1.75 -15.79
CA LEU A 57 10.39 0.74 -14.92
C LEU A 57 8.96 1.14 -14.54
N THR A 58 8.76 2.36 -14.05
CA THR A 58 7.46 2.83 -13.59
C THR A 58 6.43 2.93 -14.71
N ALA A 59 6.86 3.25 -15.94
CA ALA A 59 5.98 3.23 -17.10
C ALA A 59 5.40 1.81 -17.35
N LYS A 60 6.24 0.77 -17.23
CA LYS A 60 5.79 -0.61 -17.37
C LYS A 60 4.97 -1.09 -16.17
N MET A 61 5.37 -0.72 -14.96
CA MET A 61 4.62 -1.04 -13.75
C MET A 61 3.21 -0.41 -13.79
N ALA A 62 3.10 0.85 -14.18
CA ALA A 62 1.81 1.56 -14.28
C ALA A 62 0.84 0.86 -15.25
N GLN A 63 1.34 0.35 -16.39
CA GLN A 63 0.54 -0.44 -17.32
C GLN A 63 0.00 -1.73 -16.68
N ASN A 64 0.83 -2.43 -15.91
CA ASN A 64 0.44 -3.69 -15.28
C ASN A 64 -0.47 -3.49 -14.06
N MET A 65 -0.29 -2.41 -13.31
CA MET A 65 -1.01 -2.14 -12.06
C MET A 65 -2.28 -1.30 -12.28
N GLY A 66 -2.47 -0.73 -13.47
CA GLY A 66 -3.64 0.11 -13.78
C GLY A 66 -3.67 1.45 -13.05
N GLN A 67 -2.58 1.84 -12.38
CA GLN A 67 -2.44 3.11 -11.66
C GLN A 67 -1.13 3.79 -12.04
N PRO A 68 -1.11 5.12 -12.17
CA PRO A 68 0.12 5.85 -12.46
C PRO A 68 1.09 5.79 -11.30
N ILE A 69 2.39 5.77 -11.62
CA ILE A 69 3.47 5.93 -10.64
C ILE A 69 4.16 7.26 -10.91
N VAL A 70 4.05 8.17 -9.95
CA VAL A 70 4.61 9.53 -10.05
C VAL A 70 5.99 9.56 -9.43
N ILE A 71 7.00 9.96 -10.22
CA ILE A 71 8.39 10.09 -9.74
C ILE A 71 8.59 11.47 -9.12
N GLU A 72 9.14 11.49 -7.91
CA GLU A 72 9.58 12.67 -7.18
C GLU A 72 11.09 12.58 -6.92
N ASN A 73 11.87 13.48 -7.54
CA ASN A 73 13.30 13.53 -7.32
C ASN A 73 13.62 14.38 -6.08
N LEU A 74 14.10 13.75 -5.02
CA LEU A 74 14.51 14.40 -3.77
C LEU A 74 16.02 14.23 -3.57
N ALA A 75 16.80 14.96 -4.37
CA ALA A 75 18.24 15.00 -4.25
C ALA A 75 18.67 15.86 -3.04
N GLY A 76 19.90 15.63 -2.56
CA GLY A 76 20.52 16.42 -1.49
C GLY A 76 21.19 15.56 -0.43
N SER A 77 22.24 16.08 0.18
CA SER A 77 23.05 15.36 1.20
C SER A 77 23.40 13.93 0.78
N SER A 78 23.91 13.76 -0.44
CA SER A 78 24.24 12.44 -1.02
C SER A 78 23.07 11.45 -1.05
N GLY A 79 21.82 11.96 -1.12
CA GLY A 79 20.60 11.14 -1.15
C GLY A 79 19.93 10.95 0.23
N LEU A 80 20.52 11.45 1.30
CA LEU A 80 20.00 11.29 2.66
C LEU A 80 18.58 11.88 2.80
N ILE A 81 18.30 13.03 2.18
CA ILE A 81 17.00 13.68 2.27
C ILE A 81 15.89 12.79 1.70
N GLY A 82 16.12 12.23 0.53
CA GLY A 82 15.15 11.32 -0.08
C GLY A 82 15.04 9.98 0.64
N ALA A 83 16.16 9.43 1.13
CA ALA A 83 16.18 8.20 1.90
C ALA A 83 15.37 8.32 3.20
N ASP A 84 15.56 9.41 3.95
CA ASP A 84 14.81 9.70 5.16
C ASP A 84 13.30 9.83 4.88
N ARG A 85 12.95 10.47 3.77
CA ARG A 85 11.56 10.62 3.34
C ARG A 85 10.90 9.27 3.01
N ILE A 86 11.66 8.36 2.38
CA ILE A 86 11.19 6.98 2.10
C ILE A 86 11.00 6.23 3.42
N ALA A 87 11.99 6.25 4.30
CA ALA A 87 11.98 5.53 5.56
C ALA A 87 10.83 5.95 6.50
N LYS A 88 10.45 7.23 6.47
CA LYS A 88 9.36 7.80 7.27
C LYS A 88 7.99 7.78 6.58
N ALA A 89 7.90 7.25 5.38
CA ALA A 89 6.62 7.16 4.69
C ALA A 89 5.68 6.14 5.36
N ALA A 90 4.37 6.34 5.18
CA ALA A 90 3.39 5.38 5.65
C ALA A 90 3.62 4.01 4.98
N PRO A 91 3.56 2.89 5.73
CA PRO A 91 3.82 1.55 5.20
C PRO A 91 2.60 0.97 4.46
N ASP A 92 1.93 1.79 3.66
CA ASP A 92 0.71 1.43 2.91
C ASP A 92 0.98 1.01 1.47
N GLY A 93 2.24 1.05 1.03
CA GLY A 93 2.66 0.70 -0.33
C GLY A 93 2.48 1.83 -1.36
N TYR A 94 1.92 2.99 -0.99
CA TYR A 94 1.72 4.11 -1.92
C TYR A 94 2.89 5.09 -1.98
N THR A 95 3.92 4.89 -1.17
CA THR A 95 5.22 5.55 -1.31
C THR A 95 6.31 4.49 -1.39
N ILE A 96 7.05 4.47 -2.48
CA ILE A 96 8.14 3.53 -2.73
C ILE A 96 9.43 4.29 -3.04
N GLY A 97 10.58 3.62 -2.88
CA GLY A 97 11.89 4.19 -3.18
C GLY A 97 12.47 3.69 -4.50
N GLY A 98 12.94 4.61 -5.33
CA GLY A 98 13.81 4.30 -6.47
C GLY A 98 15.26 4.62 -6.11
N VAL A 99 15.95 3.67 -5.49
CA VAL A 99 17.30 3.87 -4.93
C VAL A 99 18.34 3.01 -5.63
N ASN A 100 19.61 3.43 -5.56
CA ASN A 100 20.74 2.59 -5.91
C ASN A 100 21.35 1.93 -4.68
N ASP A 101 22.29 1.03 -4.89
CA ASP A 101 23.03 0.33 -3.84
C ASP A 101 23.72 1.26 -2.85
N SER A 102 24.31 2.36 -3.32
CA SER A 102 25.02 3.33 -2.46
C SER A 102 24.11 3.92 -1.37
N ILE A 103 22.84 4.16 -1.67
CA ILE A 103 21.86 4.66 -0.68
C ILE A 103 21.66 3.64 0.44
N LEU A 104 21.61 2.35 0.11
CA LEU A 104 21.32 1.29 1.08
C LEU A 104 22.58 0.83 1.83
N THR A 105 23.75 0.86 1.18
CA THR A 105 24.99 0.28 1.73
C THR A 105 25.93 1.31 2.32
N MET A 106 26.03 2.52 1.72
CA MET A 106 26.99 3.53 2.16
C MET A 106 26.42 4.53 3.16
N LEU A 107 25.18 5.00 2.97
CA LEU A 107 24.61 6.01 3.86
C LEU A 107 24.56 5.56 5.33
N PRO A 108 24.20 4.32 5.70
CA PRO A 108 24.20 3.88 7.09
C PRO A 108 25.58 3.89 7.76
N HIS A 109 26.67 3.83 6.97
CA HIS A 109 28.04 3.90 7.47
C HIS A 109 28.57 5.32 7.58
N ILE A 110 28.01 6.26 6.82
CA ILE A 110 28.42 7.66 6.81
C ILE A 110 27.64 8.50 7.82
N TYR A 111 26.38 8.18 8.03
CA TYR A 111 25.45 8.88 8.91
C TYR A 111 24.97 7.94 10.02
N SER A 112 25.28 8.27 11.25
CA SER A 112 24.98 7.43 12.42
C SER A 112 23.51 7.46 12.87
N ASN A 113 22.68 8.30 12.29
CA ASN A 113 21.30 8.53 12.70
C ASN A 113 20.28 8.27 11.58
N ILE A 114 20.52 7.25 10.77
CA ILE A 114 19.56 6.82 9.76
C ILE A 114 18.80 5.57 10.26
#